data_81651c63911f365830f7148893680939
#
_entry.id   81651c63911f365830f7148893680939
#
_cell.length_a   1.000
_cell.length_b   1.000
_cell.length_c   1.000
_cell.angle_alpha   90.00
_cell.angle_beta   90.00
_cell.angle_gamma   90.00
#
_symmetry.space_group_name_H-M   'P 1'
#
loop_
_entity.id
_entity.type
_entity.pdbx_description
1 polymer ?
#
loop_
_entity_poly.entity_id
_entity_poly.type
_entity_poly.pdbx_seq_one_letter_code
_entity_poly.pdbx_strand_id
1 'polypeptide(L)' 'DQSNLVYVRPVEVADLPDEVRDEVGDTKTIYAVHRADGERLALVKDRNLAFMLARQNDFAPVTVH' A
#
# COMPACT_ATOMS: atom_id res chain seq x y z
N ASP A 1 15.86 -11.62 -10.38
CA ASP A 1 15.99 -10.24 -9.94
C ASP A 1 14.88 -9.87 -8.98
N GLN A 2 15.23 -9.23 -7.88
CA GLN A 2 14.30 -8.87 -6.82
C GLN A 2 13.65 -7.50 -7.05
N SER A 3 13.98 -6.83 -8.15
CA SER A 3 13.57 -5.45 -8.35
C SER A 3 12.06 -5.27 -8.51
N ASN A 4 11.34 -6.34 -8.88
CA ASN A 4 9.90 -6.25 -9.07
C ASN A 4 9.10 -6.61 -7.81
N LEU A 5 9.77 -6.90 -6.71
CA LEU A 5 9.10 -7.28 -5.47
C LEU A 5 8.55 -6.05 -4.75
N VAL A 6 7.29 -6.10 -4.33
CA VAL A 6 6.70 -5.04 -3.52
C VAL A 6 6.00 -5.64 -2.32
N TYR A 7 5.93 -4.88 -1.24
CA TYR A 7 5.29 -5.31 0.01
C TYR A 7 3.99 -4.54 0.22
N VAL A 8 2.93 -5.28 0.50
CA VAL A 8 1.62 -4.71 0.83
C VAL A 8 1.47 -4.77 2.35
N ARG A 9 1.31 -3.63 2.97
CA ARG A 9 1.34 -3.51 4.42
C ARG A 9 0.13 -2.72 4.92
N PRO A 10 -0.58 -3.20 5.96
CA PRO A 10 -1.67 -2.43 6.55
C PRO A 10 -1.12 -1.24 7.33
N VAL A 11 -1.82 -0.09 7.20
CA VAL A 11 -1.45 1.13 7.91
C VAL A 11 -2.71 1.68 8.58
N GLU A 12 -2.61 2.03 9.87
CA GLU A 12 -3.71 2.65 10.57
C GLU A 12 -3.89 4.08 10.09
N VAL A 13 -5.11 4.44 9.72
CA VAL A 13 -5.40 5.79 9.23
C VAL A 13 -5.10 6.82 10.31
N ALA A 14 -5.29 6.46 11.58
CA ALA A 14 -5.02 7.37 12.69
C ALA A 14 -3.55 7.81 12.76
N ASP A 15 -2.64 7.04 12.18
CA ASP A 15 -1.21 7.35 12.19
C ASP A 15 -0.78 8.21 11.00
N LEU A 16 -1.72 8.57 10.13
CA LEU A 16 -1.42 9.33 8.93
C LEU A 16 -1.61 10.84 9.16
N PRO A 17 -0.96 11.68 8.34
CA PRO A 17 -1.22 13.11 8.38
C PRO A 17 -2.68 13.44 8.12
N ASP A 18 -3.16 14.56 8.66
CA ASP A 18 -4.55 14.96 8.55
C ASP A 18 -5.04 15.04 7.11
N GLU A 19 -4.19 15.50 6.20
CA GLU A 19 -4.53 15.64 4.80
C GLU A 19 -4.90 14.30 4.18
N VAL A 20 -4.13 13.27 4.52
CA VAL A 20 -4.39 11.92 4.01
C VAL A 20 -5.65 11.35 4.66
N ARG A 21 -5.84 11.59 5.95
CA ARG A 21 -7.02 11.09 6.67
C ARG A 21 -8.31 11.67 6.09
N ASP A 22 -8.28 12.93 5.69
CA ASP A 22 -9.43 13.56 5.06
C ASP A 22 -9.79 12.91 3.74
N GLU A 23 -8.80 12.46 2.99
CA GLU A 23 -9.02 11.83 1.70
C GLU A 23 -9.60 10.41 1.83
N VAL A 24 -9.26 9.68 2.90
CA VAL A 24 -9.74 8.30 3.04
C VAL A 24 -11.09 8.22 3.76
N GLY A 25 -11.58 9.32 4.30
CA GLY A 25 -12.90 9.37 4.93
C GLY A 25 -13.02 8.46 6.13
N ASP A 26 -14.04 7.61 6.14
CA ASP A 26 -14.35 6.74 7.28
C ASP A 26 -13.53 5.46 7.32
N THR A 27 -12.66 5.24 6.35
CA THR A 27 -11.81 4.05 6.34
C THR A 27 -10.85 4.09 7.52
N LYS A 28 -10.74 2.97 8.24
CA LYS A 28 -9.87 2.89 9.43
C LYS A 28 -8.49 2.36 9.11
N THR A 29 -8.38 1.50 8.12
CA THR A 29 -7.12 0.89 7.72
C THR A 29 -6.98 1.02 6.22
N ILE A 30 -5.81 1.42 5.77
CA ILE A 30 -5.47 1.43 4.36
C ILE A 30 -4.22 0.59 4.16
N TYR A 31 -3.86 0.36 2.92
CA TYR A 31 -2.73 -0.50 2.60
C TYR A 31 -1.69 0.29 1.83
N ALA A 32 -0.45 0.18 2.27
CA ALA A 32 0.68 0.82 1.62
C ALA A 32 1.42 -0.20 0.77
N VAL A 33 1.80 0.20 -0.42
CA VAL A 33 2.60 -0.63 -1.31
C VAL A 33 4.01 -0.05 -1.34
N HIS A 34 5.00 -0.85 -0.94
CA HIS A 34 6.38 -0.42 -0.84
C HIS A 34 7.29 -1.27 -1.71
N ARG A 35 8.32 -0.66 -2.26
CA ARG A 35 9.40 -1.40 -2.88
C ARG A 35 10.27 -2.08 -1.84
N ALA A 36 11.13 -2.97 -2.29
CA ALA A 36 12.04 -3.69 -1.40
C ALA A 36 12.99 -2.75 -0.66
N ASP A 37 13.29 -1.59 -1.23
CA ASP A 37 14.15 -0.59 -0.58
C ASP A 37 13.40 0.31 0.40
N GLY A 38 12.09 0.10 0.55
CA GLY A 38 11.27 0.87 1.48
C GLY A 38 10.52 2.04 0.85
N GLU A 39 10.76 2.32 -0.43
CA GLU A 39 10.06 3.41 -1.10
C GLU A 39 8.57 3.12 -1.20
N ARG A 40 7.72 4.05 -0.73
CA ARG A 40 6.28 3.90 -0.83
C ARG A 40 5.81 4.30 -2.22
N LEU A 41 5.14 3.37 -2.90
CA LEU A 41 4.64 3.61 -4.24
C LEU A 41 3.20 4.06 -4.25
N ALA A 42 2.38 3.59 -3.32
CA ALA A 42 0.95 3.90 -3.33
C ALA A 42 0.32 3.64 -1.97
N LEU A 43 -0.81 4.30 -1.74
CA LEU A 43 -1.72 4.02 -0.63
C LEU A 43 -3.07 3.70 -1.24
N VAL A 44 -3.66 2.58 -0.85
CA VAL A 44 -4.96 2.16 -1.37
C VAL A 44 -5.87 1.75 -0.22
N LYS A 45 -7.17 1.80 -0.45
CA LYS A 45 -8.16 1.52 0.59
C LYS A 45 -8.38 0.02 0.82
N ASP A 46 -7.98 -0.82 -0.12
CA ASP A 46 -8.32 -2.23 -0.12
C ASP A 46 -7.09 -3.04 -0.51
N ARG A 47 -6.86 -4.15 0.22
CA ARG A 47 -5.73 -5.02 -0.08
C ARG A 47 -5.81 -5.59 -1.50
N ASN A 48 -7.00 -5.91 -1.96
CA ASN A 48 -7.17 -6.41 -3.33
C ASN A 48 -6.77 -5.37 -4.36
N LEU A 49 -7.07 -4.10 -4.10
CA LEU A 49 -6.64 -3.02 -4.99
C LEU A 49 -5.13 -2.91 -5.02
N ALA A 50 -4.47 -3.09 -3.87
CA ALA A 50 -3.01 -3.06 -3.82
C ALA A 50 -2.43 -4.17 -4.69
N PHE A 51 -2.99 -5.37 -4.59
CA PHE A 51 -2.53 -6.51 -5.39
C PHE A 51 -2.77 -6.30 -6.88
N MET A 52 -3.95 -5.79 -7.25
CA MET A 52 -4.25 -5.48 -8.63
C MET A 52 -3.31 -4.44 -9.20
N LEU A 53 -3.07 -3.38 -8.45
CA LEU A 53 -2.17 -2.32 -8.88
C LEU A 53 -0.75 -2.86 -9.10
N ALA A 54 -0.28 -3.70 -8.18
CA ALA A 54 1.04 -4.29 -8.31
C ALA A 54 1.14 -5.15 -9.58
N ARG A 55 0.14 -5.99 -9.82
CA ARG A 55 0.14 -6.87 -10.99
C ARG A 55 0.06 -6.10 -12.29
N GLN A 56 -0.71 -5.02 -12.32
CA GLN A 56 -0.83 -4.18 -13.51
C GLN A 56 0.48 -3.52 -13.88
N ASN A 57 1.37 -3.36 -12.91
CA ASN A 57 2.68 -2.76 -13.12
C ASN A 57 3.80 -3.79 -13.10
N ASP A 58 3.46 -5.06 -13.28
CA ASP A 58 4.42 -6.16 -13.35
C ASP A 58 5.24 -6.33 -12.06
N PHE A 59 4.66 -5.95 -10.93
CA PHE A 59 5.26 -6.20 -9.62
C PHE A 59 4.76 -7.51 -9.03
N ALA A 60 5.55 -8.09 -8.15
CA ALA A 60 5.19 -9.29 -7.40
C ALA A 60 4.83 -8.88 -5.96
N PRO A 61 3.53 -8.82 -5.62
CA PRO A 61 3.12 -8.37 -4.29
C PRO A 61 3.28 -9.44 -3.23
N VAL A 62 3.75 -9.01 -2.06
CA VAL A 62 3.91 -9.86 -0.88
C VAL A 62 3.22 -9.15 0.29
N THR A 63 2.39 -9.86 1.04
CA THR A 63 1.74 -9.31 2.22
C THR A 63 2.69 -9.39 3.41
N VAL A 64 2.82 -8.29 4.15
CA VAL A 64 3.57 -8.26 5.41
C VAL A 64 2.67 -7.71 6.50
N HIS A 65 2.98 -8.09 7.74
CA HIS A 65 2.19 -7.68 8.90
C HIS A 65 2.93 -6.70 9.77
#